data_f3860dd3e407f2cce6e0381c1776da91
#
_entry.id   f3860dd3e407f2cce6e0381c1776da91
#
_cell.length_a   1.000
_cell.length_b   1.000
_cell.length_c   1.000
_cell.angle_alpha   90.00
_cell.angle_beta   90.00
_cell.angle_gamma   90.00
#
_symmetry.space_group_name_H-M   'P 1'
#
loop_
_entity.id
_entity.type
_entity.pdbx_description
1 polymer ?
#
loop_
_entity_poly.entity_id
_entity_poly.type
_entity_poly.pdbx_seq_one_letter_code
_entity_poly.pdbx_strand_id
1 'polypeptide(L)'
;MAHTGQKLGRYTLHESINEGGMSEIWLATDEAGRPFAVRVMKNNTAFAFAERKRFNSGAEILQACQDGQFIIGYVEHGKLGDDQVLVLEYVEGSNLKLLMAAGDPVLTDDIARVLIDFTTAMEVVHDRGFMHLDIKPENVLLSRNGSLRLVDFDLAQPIPNPPRKLDRLSGTPHYMAPEQLLKQPVDHRVDIWAWGVSAYELLTFKKPFPGENADEVLRRQANRREFVRPRDVNADIPAELERIILKCLEQDMNRRYPITSVLVHELKQALYV
;
A
#
# COMPACT_ATOMS: atom_id res chain seq x y z
N MET A 1 -24.07 -11.35 4.76
CA MET A 1 -22.67 -11.76 4.94
C MET A 1 -22.37 -12.87 3.97
N ALA A 2 -21.26 -12.80 3.30
CA ALA A 2 -20.82 -13.86 2.41
C ALA A 2 -20.53 -15.15 3.20
N HIS A 3 -20.64 -16.33 2.58
CA HIS A 3 -20.42 -17.62 3.22
C HIS A 3 -19.83 -18.63 2.25
N THR A 4 -19.17 -19.64 2.79
CA THR A 4 -18.60 -20.76 2.02
C THR A 4 -19.67 -21.44 1.17
N GLY A 5 -19.34 -21.69 -0.10
CA GLY A 5 -20.24 -22.29 -1.09
C GLY A 5 -21.19 -21.28 -1.76
N GLN A 6 -21.20 -20.01 -1.37
CA GLN A 6 -22.01 -18.99 -2.03
C GLN A 6 -21.50 -18.77 -3.47
N LYS A 7 -22.44 -18.69 -4.41
CA LYS A 7 -22.15 -18.32 -5.80
C LYS A 7 -22.40 -16.83 -6.01
N LEU A 8 -21.38 -16.14 -6.52
CA LEU A 8 -21.44 -14.75 -6.97
C LEU A 8 -21.14 -14.71 -8.47
N GLY A 9 -22.18 -14.64 -9.28
CA GLY A 9 -22.06 -14.82 -10.73
C GLY A 9 -21.43 -16.18 -11.07
N ARG A 10 -20.28 -16.17 -11.73
CA ARG A 10 -19.49 -17.36 -12.11
C ARG A 10 -18.53 -17.86 -11.01
N TYR A 11 -18.43 -17.15 -9.89
CA TYR A 11 -17.48 -17.48 -8.81
C TYR A 11 -18.15 -18.22 -7.66
N THR A 12 -17.49 -19.26 -7.16
CA THR A 12 -17.88 -19.98 -5.96
C THR A 12 -16.90 -19.63 -4.84
N LEU A 13 -17.40 -19.06 -3.74
CA LEU A 13 -16.59 -18.70 -2.56
C LEU A 13 -16.22 -19.95 -1.76
N HIS A 14 -14.97 -20.05 -1.31
CA HIS A 14 -14.45 -21.21 -0.54
C HIS A 14 -14.14 -20.84 0.90
N GLU A 15 -13.15 -19.99 1.13
CA GLU A 15 -12.71 -19.58 2.46
C GLU A 15 -12.47 -18.07 2.53
N SER A 16 -12.70 -17.48 3.70
CA SER A 16 -12.36 -16.08 3.95
C SER A 16 -10.86 -15.98 4.18
N ILE A 17 -10.17 -15.22 3.30
CA ILE A 17 -8.73 -14.96 3.39
C ILE A 17 -8.46 -13.84 4.39
N ASN A 18 -9.32 -12.80 4.37
CA ASN A 18 -9.16 -11.63 5.22
C ASN A 18 -10.51 -10.95 5.47
N GLU A 19 -10.66 -10.36 6.65
CA GLU A 19 -11.84 -9.61 7.04
C GLU A 19 -11.46 -8.23 7.53
N GLY A 20 -11.91 -7.20 6.80
CA GLY A 20 -11.76 -5.79 7.17
C GLY A 20 -13.05 -5.15 7.65
N GLY A 21 -12.96 -3.88 8.03
CA GLY A 21 -14.14 -3.11 8.49
C GLY A 21 -15.23 -2.97 7.42
N MET A 22 -14.85 -2.78 6.15
CA MET A 22 -15.78 -2.47 5.05
C MET A 22 -16.04 -3.67 4.12
N SER A 23 -15.18 -4.68 4.11
CA SER A 23 -15.27 -5.79 3.17
C SER A 23 -14.62 -7.06 3.71
N GLU A 24 -14.99 -8.18 3.13
CA GLU A 24 -14.37 -9.50 3.32
C GLU A 24 -13.69 -9.91 2.02
N ILE A 25 -12.53 -10.57 2.09
CA ILE A 25 -11.82 -11.11 0.94
C ILE A 25 -11.91 -12.63 1.00
N TRP A 26 -12.39 -13.20 -0.08
CA TRP A 26 -12.63 -14.63 -0.20
C TRP A 26 -11.74 -15.25 -1.28
N LEU A 27 -11.16 -16.42 -1.01
CA LEU A 27 -10.71 -17.31 -2.07
C LEU A 27 -11.94 -17.84 -2.80
N ALA A 28 -11.95 -17.70 -4.12
CA ALA A 28 -13.01 -18.20 -4.97
C ALA A 28 -12.45 -18.91 -6.20
N THR A 29 -13.26 -19.76 -6.83
CA THR A 29 -12.94 -20.33 -8.14
C THR A 29 -14.04 -20.05 -9.14
N ASP A 30 -13.68 -19.90 -10.41
CA ASP A 30 -14.65 -19.89 -11.50
C ASP A 30 -15.06 -21.33 -11.89
N GLU A 31 -15.93 -21.44 -12.90
CA GLU A 31 -16.41 -22.73 -13.43
C GLU A 31 -15.30 -23.61 -14.03
N ALA A 32 -14.18 -23.02 -14.42
CA ALA A 32 -12.99 -23.73 -14.91
C ALA A 32 -12.01 -24.10 -13.78
N GLY A 33 -12.34 -23.80 -12.51
CA GLY A 33 -11.49 -24.08 -11.33
C GLY A 33 -10.34 -23.09 -11.16
N ARG A 34 -10.30 -21.96 -11.88
CA ARG A 34 -9.24 -20.95 -11.75
C ARG A 34 -9.45 -20.15 -10.46
N PRO A 35 -8.40 -19.92 -9.65
CA PRO A 35 -8.52 -19.19 -8.40
C PRO A 35 -8.58 -17.67 -8.59
N PHE A 36 -9.38 -16.99 -7.75
CA PHE A 36 -9.53 -15.55 -7.68
C PHE A 36 -9.63 -15.10 -6.22
N ALA A 37 -9.24 -13.85 -5.95
CA ALA A 37 -9.57 -13.16 -4.72
C ALA A 37 -10.83 -12.31 -4.97
N VAL A 38 -11.94 -12.66 -4.31
CA VAL A 38 -13.21 -11.93 -4.42
C VAL A 38 -13.42 -11.11 -3.16
N ARG A 39 -13.33 -9.80 -3.31
CA ARG A 39 -13.60 -8.86 -2.24
C ARG A 39 -15.07 -8.49 -2.26
N VAL A 40 -15.78 -8.81 -1.18
CA VAL A 40 -17.23 -8.59 -1.03
C VAL A 40 -17.46 -7.47 -0.02
N MET A 41 -18.18 -6.44 -0.42
CA MET A 41 -18.49 -5.30 0.45
C MET A 41 -19.54 -5.69 1.49
N LYS A 42 -19.33 -5.30 2.76
CA LYS A 42 -20.30 -5.47 3.84
C LYS A 42 -21.44 -4.44 3.72
N ASN A 43 -22.67 -4.91 3.73
CA ASN A 43 -23.84 -4.04 3.51
C ASN A 43 -24.38 -3.34 4.80
N ASN A 44 -23.72 -3.52 5.95
CA ASN A 44 -24.30 -3.23 7.27
C ASN A 44 -23.81 -1.93 7.94
N THR A 45 -23.27 -0.96 7.20
CA THR A 45 -22.73 0.25 7.82
C THR A 45 -23.65 1.46 7.64
N ALA A 46 -23.73 2.31 8.66
CA ALA A 46 -24.43 3.61 8.58
C ALA A 46 -23.79 4.54 7.52
N PHE A 47 -22.59 4.23 7.06
CA PHE A 47 -21.81 4.97 6.06
C PHE A 47 -21.75 4.27 4.69
N ALA A 48 -22.61 3.28 4.45
CA ALA A 48 -22.59 2.40 3.26
C ALA A 48 -22.45 3.15 1.92
N PHE A 49 -23.07 4.34 1.78
CA PHE A 49 -22.97 5.12 0.55
C PHE A 49 -21.55 5.68 0.31
N ALA A 50 -20.92 6.25 1.32
CA ALA A 50 -19.57 6.80 1.20
C ALA A 50 -18.51 5.70 1.03
N GLU A 51 -18.71 4.56 1.71
CA GLU A 51 -17.86 3.39 1.59
C GLU A 51 -17.99 2.74 0.21
N ARG A 52 -19.20 2.62 -0.30
CA ARG A 52 -19.45 2.11 -1.67
C ARG A 52 -18.83 3.02 -2.72
N LYS A 53 -18.95 4.35 -2.57
CA LYS A 53 -18.30 5.30 -3.47
C LYS A 53 -16.78 5.10 -3.47
N ARG A 54 -16.16 4.95 -2.30
CA ARG A 54 -14.73 4.71 -2.14
C ARG A 54 -14.30 3.39 -2.77
N PHE A 55 -15.02 2.31 -2.47
CA PHE A 55 -14.78 0.98 -3.03
C PHE A 55 -14.81 1.00 -4.56
N ASN A 56 -15.84 1.62 -5.17
CA ASN A 56 -15.95 1.71 -6.62
C ASN A 56 -14.86 2.60 -7.23
N SER A 57 -14.58 3.77 -6.62
CA SER A 57 -13.53 4.66 -7.11
C SER A 57 -12.14 3.99 -7.02
N GLY A 58 -11.87 3.24 -5.96
CA GLY A 58 -10.65 2.45 -5.83
C GLY A 58 -10.54 1.37 -6.91
N ALA A 59 -11.63 0.67 -7.20
CA ALA A 59 -11.69 -0.34 -8.25
C ALA A 59 -11.47 0.26 -9.66
N GLU A 60 -12.05 1.45 -9.95
CA GLU A 60 -11.84 2.19 -11.21
C GLU A 60 -10.38 2.62 -11.38
N ILE A 61 -9.74 3.13 -10.31
CA ILE A 61 -8.32 3.52 -10.32
C ILE A 61 -7.43 2.30 -10.51
N LEU A 62 -7.72 1.19 -9.81
CA LEU A 62 -7.00 -0.06 -10.01
C LEU A 62 -7.13 -0.54 -11.46
N GLN A 63 -8.33 -0.49 -12.04
CA GLN A 63 -8.55 -0.83 -13.45
C GLN A 63 -7.70 0.04 -14.39
N ALA A 64 -7.54 1.33 -14.08
CA ALA A 64 -6.69 2.23 -14.85
C ALA A 64 -5.18 1.90 -14.72
N CYS A 65 -4.79 1.19 -13.66
CA CYS A 65 -3.41 0.76 -13.40
C CYS A 65 -3.14 -0.72 -13.74
N GLN A 66 -4.13 -1.49 -14.21
CA GLN A 66 -4.08 -2.96 -14.33
C GLN A 66 -2.95 -3.51 -15.21
N ASP A 67 -2.50 -2.75 -16.23
CA ASP A 67 -1.40 -3.16 -17.11
C ASP A 67 -0.02 -2.82 -16.51
N GLY A 68 0.00 -2.27 -15.31
CA GLY A 68 1.22 -1.86 -14.62
C GLY A 68 1.95 -3.04 -13.99
N GLN A 69 3.28 -3.01 -14.10
CA GLN A 69 4.12 -3.98 -13.43
C GLN A 69 3.95 -3.87 -11.91
N PHE A 70 3.88 -5.01 -11.21
CA PHE A 70 3.72 -5.11 -9.75
C PHE A 70 2.39 -4.56 -9.18
N ILE A 71 1.39 -4.30 -10.00
CA ILE A 71 0.03 -3.99 -9.57
C ILE A 71 -0.79 -5.29 -9.53
N ILE A 72 -1.69 -5.41 -8.55
CA ILE A 72 -2.60 -6.56 -8.45
C ILE A 72 -3.48 -6.67 -9.70
N GLY A 73 -3.59 -7.87 -10.25
CA GLY A 73 -4.41 -8.12 -11.45
C GLY A 73 -5.89 -7.84 -11.19
N TYR A 74 -6.44 -6.87 -11.91
CA TYR A 74 -7.87 -6.55 -11.92
C TYR A 74 -8.61 -7.49 -12.88
N VAL A 75 -9.77 -7.99 -12.46
CA VAL A 75 -10.64 -8.83 -13.30
C VAL A 75 -11.94 -8.10 -13.61
N GLU A 76 -12.73 -7.80 -12.59
CA GLU A 76 -14.00 -7.08 -12.73
C GLU A 76 -14.43 -6.49 -11.39
N HIS A 77 -15.32 -5.50 -11.42
CA HIS A 77 -15.99 -4.99 -10.23
C HIS A 77 -17.43 -4.60 -10.55
N GLY A 78 -18.26 -4.50 -9.52
CA GLY A 78 -19.66 -4.12 -9.65
C GLY A 78 -20.57 -4.99 -8.80
N LYS A 79 -21.82 -5.13 -9.21
CA LYS A 79 -22.80 -5.99 -8.53
C LYS A 79 -22.80 -7.39 -9.13
N LEU A 80 -22.63 -8.41 -8.27
CA LEU A 80 -22.91 -9.80 -8.60
C LEU A 80 -24.04 -10.27 -7.66
N GLY A 81 -25.25 -10.42 -8.22
CA GLY A 81 -26.47 -10.56 -7.41
C GLY A 81 -26.74 -9.27 -6.63
N ASP A 82 -26.90 -9.39 -5.31
CA ASP A 82 -27.14 -8.24 -4.42
C ASP A 82 -25.85 -7.67 -3.83
N ASP A 83 -24.72 -8.35 -4.01
CA ASP A 83 -23.44 -7.97 -3.40
C ASP A 83 -22.60 -7.07 -4.33
N GLN A 84 -21.98 -6.05 -3.73
CA GLN A 84 -20.97 -5.24 -4.39
C GLN A 84 -19.63 -5.94 -4.25
N VAL A 85 -18.97 -6.23 -5.38
CA VAL A 85 -17.73 -7.02 -5.42
C VAL A 85 -16.64 -6.35 -6.22
N LEU A 86 -15.39 -6.72 -5.89
CA LEU A 86 -14.18 -6.50 -6.69
C LEU A 86 -13.47 -7.85 -6.82
N VAL A 87 -13.27 -8.31 -8.04
CA VAL A 87 -12.60 -9.57 -8.35
C VAL A 87 -11.20 -9.28 -8.83
N LEU A 88 -10.23 -9.94 -8.23
CA LEU A 88 -8.80 -9.77 -8.44
C LEU A 88 -8.13 -11.12 -8.75
N GLU A 89 -6.91 -11.08 -9.31
CA GLU A 89 -6.07 -12.26 -9.32
C GLU A 89 -5.87 -12.78 -7.89
N TYR A 90 -5.79 -14.10 -7.75
CA TYR A 90 -5.39 -14.69 -6.49
C TYR A 90 -3.87 -14.79 -6.41
N VAL A 91 -3.28 -14.21 -5.36
CA VAL A 91 -1.85 -14.27 -5.10
C VAL A 91 -1.61 -15.26 -3.96
N GLU A 92 -1.01 -16.40 -4.27
CA GLU A 92 -0.58 -17.35 -3.25
C GLU A 92 0.69 -16.84 -2.56
N GLY A 93 0.52 -16.22 -1.41
CA GLY A 93 1.61 -15.58 -0.67
C GLY A 93 1.13 -14.84 0.57
N SER A 94 1.95 -13.92 1.05
CA SER A 94 1.64 -13.10 2.23
C SER A 94 2.00 -11.63 2.00
N ASN A 95 1.43 -10.74 2.81
CA ASN A 95 1.86 -9.35 2.77
C ASN A 95 3.19 -9.15 3.52
N LEU A 96 3.91 -8.09 3.18
CA LEU A 96 5.24 -7.82 3.75
C LEU A 96 5.20 -7.68 5.28
N LYS A 97 4.08 -7.24 5.87
CA LYS A 97 3.93 -7.14 7.32
C LYS A 97 3.91 -8.49 8.02
N LEU A 98 3.21 -9.46 7.44
CA LEU A 98 3.17 -10.83 7.95
C LEU A 98 4.52 -11.53 7.76
N LEU A 99 5.19 -11.30 6.62
CA LEU A 99 6.55 -11.83 6.39
C LEU A 99 7.54 -11.24 7.39
N MET A 100 7.44 -9.95 7.73
CA MET A 100 8.24 -9.34 8.81
C MET A 100 7.99 -10.03 10.16
N ALA A 101 6.72 -10.24 10.50
CA ALA A 101 6.37 -10.87 11.78
C ALA A 101 6.83 -12.32 11.87
N ALA A 102 6.87 -13.04 10.74
CA ALA A 102 7.37 -14.40 10.62
C ALA A 102 8.90 -14.49 10.58
N GLY A 103 9.61 -13.37 10.40
CA GLY A 103 11.07 -13.39 10.18
C GLY A 103 11.44 -14.11 8.87
N ASP A 104 10.62 -13.92 7.83
CA ASP A 104 10.81 -14.63 6.55
C ASP A 104 12.14 -14.24 5.90
N PRO A 105 12.97 -15.21 5.46
CA PRO A 105 14.27 -14.96 4.86
C PRO A 105 14.24 -14.06 3.62
N VAL A 106 13.14 -13.98 2.90
CA VAL A 106 13.00 -13.11 1.72
C VAL A 106 13.27 -11.64 2.05
N LEU A 107 13.00 -11.21 3.29
CA LEU A 107 13.26 -9.84 3.76
C LEU A 107 14.73 -9.59 4.14
N THR A 108 15.56 -10.63 4.18
CA THR A 108 17.02 -10.49 4.33
C THR A 108 17.74 -10.75 3.02
N ASP A 109 17.34 -11.79 2.31
CA ASP A 109 18.07 -12.28 1.13
C ASP A 109 17.72 -11.48 -0.14
N ASP A 110 16.47 -11.03 -0.27
CA ASP A 110 15.92 -10.36 -1.47
C ASP A 110 15.42 -8.93 -1.21
N ILE A 111 15.73 -8.33 -0.07
CA ILE A 111 15.17 -7.03 0.33
C ILE A 111 15.43 -5.91 -0.70
N ALA A 112 16.59 -5.94 -1.36
CA ALA A 112 16.93 -4.97 -2.40
C ALA A 112 15.91 -5.02 -3.55
N ARG A 113 15.62 -6.22 -4.05
CA ARG A 113 14.63 -6.45 -5.10
C ARG A 113 13.22 -6.03 -4.63
N VAL A 114 12.83 -6.43 -3.42
CA VAL A 114 11.52 -6.09 -2.85
C VAL A 114 11.33 -4.56 -2.79
N LEU A 115 12.34 -3.81 -2.34
CA LEU A 115 12.25 -2.35 -2.27
C LEU A 115 12.15 -1.70 -3.66
N ILE A 116 12.90 -2.20 -4.65
CA ILE A 116 12.84 -1.69 -6.03
C ILE A 116 11.48 -2.00 -6.65
N ASP A 117 10.98 -3.24 -6.54
CA ASP A 117 9.69 -3.65 -7.09
C ASP A 117 8.55 -2.87 -6.45
N PHE A 118 8.60 -2.66 -5.12
CA PHE A 118 7.62 -1.85 -4.39
C PHE A 118 7.60 -0.39 -4.87
N THR A 119 8.79 0.20 -5.07
CA THR A 119 8.89 1.57 -5.57
C THR A 119 8.41 1.67 -7.02
N THR A 120 8.72 0.66 -7.84
CA THR A 120 8.25 0.60 -9.23
C THR A 120 6.72 0.46 -9.30
N ALA A 121 6.10 -0.31 -8.40
CA ALA A 121 4.63 -0.36 -8.29
C ALA A 121 4.04 1.03 -7.99
N MET A 122 4.65 1.77 -7.06
CA MET A 122 4.23 3.14 -6.74
C MET A 122 4.43 4.10 -7.93
N GLU A 123 5.54 3.96 -8.68
CA GLU A 123 5.79 4.73 -9.90
C GLU A 123 4.67 4.55 -10.93
N VAL A 124 4.23 3.31 -11.17
CA VAL A 124 3.10 3.01 -12.06
C VAL A 124 1.85 3.78 -11.67
N VAL A 125 1.51 3.82 -10.37
CA VAL A 125 0.33 4.54 -9.88
C VAL A 125 0.46 6.05 -10.14
N HIS A 126 1.64 6.62 -9.86
CA HIS A 126 1.91 8.05 -10.06
C HIS A 126 1.92 8.43 -11.55
N ASP A 127 2.50 7.61 -12.42
CA ASP A 127 2.54 7.84 -13.87
C ASP A 127 1.15 7.79 -14.51
N ARG A 128 0.20 7.06 -13.90
CA ARG A 128 -1.21 7.06 -14.29
C ARG A 128 -1.99 8.25 -13.71
N GLY A 129 -1.33 9.17 -12.99
CA GLY A 129 -1.90 10.38 -12.44
C GLY A 129 -2.64 10.19 -11.12
N PHE A 130 -2.34 9.14 -10.36
CA PHE A 130 -2.98 8.86 -9.07
C PHE A 130 -1.99 8.85 -7.91
N MET A 131 -2.49 9.14 -6.70
CA MET A 131 -1.86 8.86 -5.41
C MET A 131 -2.51 7.62 -4.82
N HIS A 132 -1.75 6.75 -4.19
CA HIS A 132 -2.29 5.55 -3.53
C HIS A 132 -2.86 5.86 -2.15
N LEU A 133 -2.20 6.72 -1.38
CA LEU A 133 -2.59 7.21 -0.05
C LEU A 133 -2.65 6.16 1.08
N ASP A 134 -2.32 4.91 0.79
CA ASP A 134 -2.22 3.83 1.80
C ASP A 134 -1.00 2.92 1.54
N ILE A 135 0.13 3.53 1.16
CA ILE A 135 1.41 2.84 0.98
C ILE A 135 1.90 2.35 2.34
N LYS A 136 1.99 1.03 2.52
CA LYS A 136 2.45 0.35 3.74
C LYS A 136 2.73 -1.14 3.49
N PRO A 137 3.51 -1.84 4.34
CA PRO A 137 3.82 -3.25 4.18
C PRO A 137 2.61 -4.19 4.12
N GLU A 138 1.50 -3.82 4.78
CA GLU A 138 0.25 -4.58 4.76
C GLU A 138 -0.39 -4.64 3.36
N ASN A 139 -0.17 -3.60 2.54
CA ASN A 139 -0.73 -3.46 1.19
C ASN A 139 0.23 -3.90 0.08
N VAL A 140 1.26 -4.63 0.42
CA VAL A 140 2.22 -5.21 -0.53
C VAL A 140 2.26 -6.72 -0.34
N LEU A 141 1.73 -7.46 -1.30
CA LEU A 141 1.77 -8.92 -1.32
C LEU A 141 3.05 -9.39 -2.00
N LEU A 142 3.65 -10.42 -1.46
CA LEU A 142 4.73 -11.16 -2.07
C LEU A 142 4.29 -12.62 -2.23
N SER A 143 4.26 -13.09 -3.46
CA SER A 143 3.90 -14.46 -3.77
C SER A 143 5.05 -15.43 -3.44
N ARG A 144 4.76 -16.72 -3.34
CA ARG A 144 5.77 -17.76 -3.08
C ARG A 144 6.88 -17.82 -4.13
N ASN A 145 6.60 -17.40 -5.36
CA ASN A 145 7.60 -17.31 -6.43
C ASN A 145 8.34 -15.96 -6.46
N GLY A 146 8.14 -15.12 -5.45
CA GLY A 146 8.79 -13.84 -5.28
C GLY A 146 8.21 -12.69 -6.09
N SER A 147 7.04 -12.84 -6.73
CA SER A 147 6.39 -11.73 -7.46
C SER A 147 5.66 -10.80 -6.48
N LEU A 148 5.95 -9.51 -6.56
CA LEU A 148 5.32 -8.47 -5.75
C LEU A 148 4.02 -7.98 -6.39
N ARG A 149 3.03 -7.63 -5.54
CA ARG A 149 1.79 -6.96 -5.95
C ARG A 149 1.41 -5.88 -4.94
N LEU A 150 1.25 -4.64 -5.42
CA LEU A 150 0.63 -3.55 -4.67
C LEU A 150 -0.89 -3.72 -4.75
N VAL A 151 -1.55 -3.65 -3.59
CA VAL A 151 -3.00 -3.89 -3.42
C VAL A 151 -3.68 -2.76 -2.67
N ASP A 152 -5.02 -2.80 -2.59
CA ASP A 152 -5.89 -1.91 -1.79
C ASP A 152 -5.86 -0.44 -2.21
N PHE A 153 -6.55 -0.16 -3.32
CA PHE A 153 -6.69 1.18 -3.90
C PHE A 153 -7.86 2.00 -3.33
N ASP A 154 -8.47 1.58 -2.22
CA ASP A 154 -9.67 2.24 -1.67
C ASP A 154 -9.47 3.71 -1.32
N LEU A 155 -8.26 4.12 -0.97
CA LEU A 155 -7.92 5.50 -0.66
C LEU A 155 -7.32 6.26 -1.84
N ALA A 156 -7.04 5.58 -2.94
CA ALA A 156 -6.41 6.17 -4.09
C ALA A 156 -7.25 7.34 -4.68
N GLN A 157 -6.56 8.36 -5.12
CA GLN A 157 -7.17 9.58 -5.68
C GLN A 157 -6.31 10.15 -6.81
N PRO A 158 -6.90 10.93 -7.74
CA PRO A 158 -6.10 11.68 -8.71
C PRO A 158 -5.10 12.62 -8.04
N ILE A 159 -3.90 12.73 -8.61
CA ILE A 159 -2.89 13.68 -8.16
C ILE A 159 -3.43 15.11 -8.40
N PRO A 160 -3.56 15.93 -7.35
CA PRO A 160 -4.02 17.30 -7.53
C PRO A 160 -2.92 18.19 -8.08
N ASN A 161 -3.26 19.03 -9.04
CA ASN A 161 -2.38 20.08 -9.55
C ASN A 161 -3.16 21.40 -9.64
N PRO A 162 -2.85 22.40 -8.79
CA PRO A 162 -1.84 22.41 -7.72
C PRO A 162 -2.20 21.53 -6.51
N PRO A 163 -1.27 21.30 -5.56
CA PRO A 163 -1.52 20.55 -4.33
C PRO A 163 -2.75 21.07 -3.60
N ARG A 164 -3.58 20.16 -3.05
CA ARG A 164 -4.81 20.51 -2.33
C ARG A 164 -4.98 19.70 -1.05
N LYS A 165 -5.81 20.20 -0.13
CA LYS A 165 -6.18 19.46 1.09
C LYS A 165 -7.03 18.25 0.72
N LEU A 166 -6.80 17.14 1.44
CA LEU A 166 -7.70 15.99 1.37
C LEU A 166 -9.02 16.30 2.09
N ASP A 167 -10.13 15.83 1.52
CA ASP A 167 -11.47 16.03 2.12
C ASP A 167 -11.61 15.34 3.48
N ARG A 168 -10.90 14.22 3.65
CA ARG A 168 -10.85 13.43 4.88
C ARG A 168 -9.44 12.92 5.13
N LEU A 169 -9.06 12.89 6.41
CA LEU A 169 -7.89 12.15 6.86
C LEU A 169 -8.31 10.67 6.97
N SER A 170 -7.76 9.83 6.12
CA SER A 170 -8.01 8.38 6.09
C SER A 170 -6.71 7.65 5.85
N GLY A 171 -6.55 6.47 6.44
CA GLY A 171 -5.33 5.66 6.36
C GLY A 171 -4.73 5.39 7.75
N THR A 172 -3.54 4.83 7.77
CA THR A 172 -2.82 4.45 8.99
C THR A 172 -1.87 5.58 9.42
N PRO A 173 -2.09 6.26 10.56
CA PRO A 173 -1.34 7.46 10.96
C PRO A 173 0.19 7.30 10.92
N HIS A 174 0.71 6.12 11.24
CA HIS A 174 2.15 5.84 11.26
C HIS A 174 2.85 6.04 9.91
N TYR A 175 2.13 5.87 8.79
CA TYR A 175 2.67 6.02 7.43
C TYR A 175 2.30 7.37 6.80
N MET A 176 1.41 8.14 7.42
CA MET A 176 1.00 9.44 6.91
C MET A 176 2.12 10.47 7.01
N ALA A 177 2.23 11.28 5.97
CA ALA A 177 3.15 12.41 5.94
C ALA A 177 2.70 13.53 6.90
N PRO A 178 3.64 14.38 7.39
CA PRO A 178 3.30 15.48 8.29
C PRO A 178 2.21 16.40 7.74
N GLU A 179 2.26 16.74 6.46
CA GLU A 179 1.27 17.59 5.80
C GLU A 179 -0.14 16.95 5.75
N GLN A 180 -0.24 15.61 5.68
CA GLN A 180 -1.52 14.92 5.81
C GLN A 180 -2.09 15.07 7.22
N LEU A 181 -1.28 14.77 8.26
CA LEU A 181 -1.68 14.86 9.66
C LEU A 181 -2.04 16.31 10.04
N LEU A 182 -1.35 17.30 9.47
CA LEU A 182 -1.61 18.74 9.63
C LEU A 182 -2.76 19.26 8.76
N LYS A 183 -3.38 18.40 7.93
CA LYS A 183 -4.45 18.78 6.98
C LYS A 183 -4.04 19.93 6.06
N GLN A 184 -2.79 19.93 5.63
CA GLN A 184 -2.22 20.85 4.66
C GLN A 184 -2.45 20.36 3.22
N PRO A 185 -2.19 21.19 2.19
CA PRO A 185 -2.19 20.73 0.80
C PRO A 185 -1.18 19.61 0.55
N VAL A 186 -1.58 18.58 -0.18
CA VAL A 186 -0.81 17.38 -0.49
C VAL A 186 -0.76 17.12 -2.00
N ASP A 187 0.23 16.35 -2.42
CA ASP A 187 0.35 15.73 -3.73
C ASP A 187 0.94 14.31 -3.59
N HIS A 188 1.34 13.68 -4.68
CA HIS A 188 1.88 12.32 -4.71
C HIS A 188 3.10 12.08 -3.78
N ARG A 189 3.80 13.12 -3.35
CA ARG A 189 4.97 13.00 -2.46
C ARG A 189 4.61 12.53 -1.04
N VAL A 190 3.33 12.46 -0.68
CA VAL A 190 2.88 11.78 0.54
C VAL A 190 3.08 10.26 0.45
N ASP A 191 2.94 9.67 -0.74
CA ASP A 191 3.23 8.25 -0.95
C ASP A 191 4.75 7.99 -0.87
N ILE A 192 5.59 8.92 -1.33
CA ILE A 192 7.06 8.85 -1.17
C ILE A 192 7.46 8.86 0.30
N TRP A 193 6.82 9.68 1.13
CA TRP A 193 7.00 9.62 2.58
C TRP A 193 6.59 8.26 3.15
N ALA A 194 5.40 7.78 2.80
CA ALA A 194 4.87 6.51 3.28
C ALA A 194 5.76 5.31 2.86
N TRP A 195 6.32 5.37 1.65
CA TRP A 195 7.34 4.42 1.21
C TRP A 195 8.60 4.51 2.08
N GLY A 196 9.08 5.70 2.40
CA GLY A 196 10.23 5.90 3.30
C GLY A 196 10.02 5.32 4.68
N VAL A 197 8.81 5.46 5.26
CA VAL A 197 8.41 4.83 6.52
C VAL A 197 8.40 3.31 6.39
N SER A 198 7.84 2.79 5.30
CA SER A 198 7.75 1.35 5.02
C SER A 198 9.14 0.72 4.84
N ALA A 199 10.01 1.36 4.07
CA ALA A 199 11.39 0.90 3.87
C ALA A 199 12.20 0.91 5.18
N TYR A 200 12.06 1.96 6.00
CA TYR A 200 12.64 2.00 7.34
C TYR A 200 12.16 0.80 8.17
N GLU A 201 10.85 0.55 8.20
CA GLU A 201 10.26 -0.53 8.99
C GLU A 201 10.70 -1.91 8.50
N LEU A 202 10.74 -2.15 7.18
CA LEU A 202 11.18 -3.42 6.59
C LEU A 202 12.65 -3.74 6.94
N LEU A 203 13.52 -2.72 7.01
CA LEU A 203 14.95 -2.89 7.24
C LEU A 203 15.34 -2.91 8.72
N THR A 204 14.50 -2.34 9.61
CA THR A 204 14.83 -2.19 11.03
C THR A 204 13.88 -2.97 11.95
N PHE A 205 12.77 -3.46 11.43
CA PHE A 205 11.66 -4.06 12.18
C PHE A 205 11.04 -3.09 13.21
N LYS A 206 11.29 -1.79 13.07
CA LYS A 206 10.76 -0.72 13.94
C LYS A 206 10.14 0.39 13.11
N LYS A 207 9.16 1.08 13.68
CA LYS A 207 8.61 2.29 13.07
C LYS A 207 9.52 3.49 13.35
N PRO A 208 9.79 4.37 12.37
CA PRO A 208 10.61 5.56 12.60
C PRO A 208 9.93 6.57 13.53
N PHE A 209 8.61 6.61 13.54
CA PHE A 209 7.78 7.51 14.34
C PHE A 209 6.69 6.72 15.06
N PRO A 210 7.01 5.98 16.14
CA PRO A 210 6.01 5.23 16.89
C PRO A 210 5.05 6.19 17.62
N GLY A 211 3.82 5.74 17.87
CA GLY A 211 2.80 6.51 18.61
C GLY A 211 1.50 5.74 18.70
N GLU A 212 0.70 6.01 19.72
CA GLU A 212 -0.61 5.37 19.91
C GLU A 212 -1.72 6.02 19.06
N ASN A 213 -1.52 7.27 18.66
CA ASN A 213 -2.47 8.06 17.88
C ASN A 213 -1.76 9.03 16.94
N ALA A 214 -2.56 9.68 16.06
CA ALA A 214 -2.06 10.60 15.05
C ALA A 214 -1.28 11.81 15.63
N ASP A 215 -1.72 12.34 16.78
CA ASP A 215 -1.08 13.50 17.40
C ASP A 215 0.31 13.15 17.96
N GLU A 216 0.45 11.95 18.51
CA GLU A 216 1.75 11.46 18.98
C GLU A 216 2.71 11.19 17.83
N VAL A 217 2.23 10.54 16.76
CA VAL A 217 3.03 10.32 15.55
C VAL A 217 3.50 11.66 14.98
N LEU A 218 2.59 12.65 14.82
CA LEU A 218 2.92 13.97 14.33
C LEU A 218 3.98 14.68 15.20
N ARG A 219 3.82 14.59 16.53
CA ARG A 219 4.79 15.17 17.46
C ARG A 219 6.19 14.56 17.30
N ARG A 220 6.28 13.23 17.10
CA ARG A 220 7.55 12.55 16.84
C ARG A 220 8.14 12.87 15.46
N GLN A 221 7.30 13.04 14.45
CA GLN A 221 7.73 13.51 13.15
C GLN A 221 8.30 14.94 13.21
N ALA A 222 7.70 15.83 14.03
CA ALA A 222 8.17 17.21 14.23
C ALA A 222 9.44 17.26 15.09
N ASN A 223 9.50 16.43 16.13
CA ASN A 223 10.66 16.38 17.05
C ASN A 223 11.64 15.28 16.65
N ARG A 224 12.62 15.65 15.80
CA ARG A 224 13.64 14.71 15.31
C ARG A 224 14.67 14.26 16.35
N ARG A 225 14.61 14.74 17.60
CA ARG A 225 15.58 14.37 18.66
C ARG A 225 15.50 12.88 19.03
N GLU A 226 14.30 12.29 18.91
CA GLU A 226 14.06 10.88 19.21
C GLU A 226 14.12 9.99 17.95
N PHE A 227 14.34 10.58 16.79
CA PHE A 227 14.47 9.81 15.56
C PHE A 227 15.80 9.07 15.51
N VAL A 228 15.74 7.75 15.45
CA VAL A 228 16.92 6.90 15.30
C VAL A 228 17.15 6.65 13.80
N ARG A 229 18.38 6.84 13.36
CA ARG A 229 18.71 6.60 11.94
C ARG A 229 18.64 5.11 11.62
N PRO A 230 18.29 4.72 10.38
CA PRO A 230 18.24 3.31 9.98
C PRO A 230 19.49 2.52 10.35
N ARG A 231 20.68 3.06 10.09
CA ARG A 231 21.97 2.40 10.35
C ARG A 231 22.35 2.34 11.83
N ASP A 232 21.79 3.19 12.68
CA ASP A 232 21.95 3.10 14.13
C ASP A 232 21.14 1.93 14.71
N VAL A 233 20.12 1.44 13.98
CA VAL A 233 19.31 0.26 14.34
C VAL A 233 19.87 -1.00 13.69
N ASN A 234 20.25 -0.92 12.41
CA ASN A 234 20.77 -2.04 11.63
C ASN A 234 21.97 -1.54 10.80
N ALA A 235 23.18 -1.85 11.25
CA ALA A 235 24.44 -1.41 10.63
C ALA A 235 24.69 -2.01 9.23
N ASP A 236 24.00 -3.10 8.87
CA ASP A 236 24.12 -3.77 7.58
C ASP A 236 23.44 -3.00 6.44
N ILE A 237 22.62 -1.99 6.77
CA ILE A 237 21.99 -1.13 5.77
C ILE A 237 23.06 -0.31 5.02
N PRO A 238 23.13 -0.38 3.68
CA PRO A 238 24.07 0.44 2.90
C PRO A 238 23.88 1.94 3.18
N ALA A 239 24.96 2.71 3.24
CA ALA A 239 24.91 4.15 3.53
C ALA A 239 24.05 4.92 2.48
N GLU A 240 24.14 4.50 1.22
CA GLU A 240 23.34 5.10 0.15
C GLU A 240 21.85 4.81 0.31
N LEU A 241 21.47 3.60 0.74
CA LEU A 241 20.07 3.27 1.02
C LEU A 241 19.53 4.08 2.21
N GLU A 242 20.33 4.23 3.28
CA GLU A 242 19.96 5.13 4.39
C GLU A 242 19.72 6.56 3.89
N ARG A 243 20.63 7.10 3.05
CA ARG A 243 20.47 8.45 2.48
C ARG A 243 19.16 8.60 1.72
N ILE A 244 18.80 7.59 0.91
CA ILE A 244 17.54 7.57 0.15
C ILE A 244 16.33 7.59 1.10
N ILE A 245 16.32 6.72 2.11
CA ILE A 245 15.22 6.67 3.11
C ILE A 245 15.09 8.00 3.83
N LEU A 246 16.20 8.59 4.30
CA LEU A 246 16.19 9.87 5.01
C LEU A 246 15.65 11.01 4.13
N LYS A 247 15.95 11.00 2.82
CA LYS A 247 15.42 11.97 1.86
C LYS A 247 13.90 11.80 1.65
N CYS A 248 13.39 10.56 1.61
CA CYS A 248 11.94 10.32 1.59
C CYS A 248 11.25 10.83 2.85
N LEU A 249 11.94 10.78 4.00
CA LEU A 249 11.44 11.21 5.31
C LEU A 249 11.73 12.69 5.64
N GLU A 250 12.02 13.53 4.65
CA GLU A 250 12.13 14.99 4.86
C GLU A 250 10.77 15.59 5.21
N GLN A 251 10.74 16.45 6.25
CA GLN A 251 9.51 17.10 6.71
C GLN A 251 8.92 18.01 5.65
N ASP A 252 9.77 18.83 5.02
CA ASP A 252 9.40 19.64 3.86
C ASP A 252 9.29 18.74 2.64
N MET A 253 8.07 18.58 2.11
CA MET A 253 7.83 17.75 0.92
C MET A 253 8.65 18.19 -0.31
N ASN A 254 9.07 19.46 -0.38
CA ASN A 254 9.91 19.96 -1.49
C ASN A 254 11.36 19.49 -1.41
N ARG A 255 11.79 18.94 -0.27
CA ARG A 255 13.11 18.33 -0.10
C ARG A 255 13.11 16.84 -0.38
N ARG A 256 11.93 16.20 -0.48
CA ARG A 256 11.79 14.81 -0.91
C ARG A 256 12.10 14.66 -2.40
N TYR A 257 11.98 13.46 -2.91
CA TYR A 257 12.04 13.21 -4.36
C TYR A 257 10.89 13.94 -5.06
N PRO A 258 11.17 14.67 -6.16
CA PRO A 258 10.12 15.40 -6.87
C PRO A 258 9.14 14.47 -7.60
N ILE A 259 9.62 13.32 -8.07
CA ILE A 259 8.85 12.28 -8.76
C ILE A 259 9.41 10.90 -8.41
N THR A 260 8.59 9.87 -8.52
CA THR A 260 8.95 8.51 -8.11
C THR A 260 10.00 7.88 -9.00
N SER A 261 10.04 8.20 -10.29
CA SER A 261 11.06 7.70 -11.22
C SER A 261 12.50 8.07 -10.80
N VAL A 262 12.70 9.24 -10.19
CA VAL A 262 14.02 9.63 -9.62
C VAL A 262 14.35 8.73 -8.42
N LEU A 263 13.38 8.43 -7.56
CA LEU A 263 13.58 7.51 -6.43
C LEU A 263 13.92 6.10 -6.91
N VAL A 264 13.19 5.58 -7.90
CA VAL A 264 13.47 4.25 -8.52
C VAL A 264 14.88 4.21 -9.08
N HIS A 265 15.29 5.27 -9.81
CA HIS A 265 16.63 5.34 -10.39
C HIS A 265 17.73 5.34 -9.32
N GLU A 266 17.61 6.18 -8.28
CA GLU A 266 18.61 6.21 -7.18
C GLU A 266 18.65 4.88 -6.41
N LEU A 267 17.50 4.22 -6.19
CA LEU A 267 17.47 2.90 -5.56
C LEU A 267 18.19 1.83 -6.38
N LYS A 268 17.94 1.79 -7.70
CA LYS A 268 18.62 0.83 -8.58
C LYS A 268 20.13 1.06 -8.57
N GLN A 269 20.58 2.31 -8.59
CA GLN A 269 22.00 2.62 -8.48
C GLN A 269 22.61 2.20 -7.13
N ALA A 270 21.88 2.41 -6.03
CA ALA A 270 22.38 2.12 -4.68
C ALA A 270 22.43 0.61 -4.36
N LEU A 271 21.56 -0.21 -4.98
CA LEU A 271 21.36 -1.60 -4.62
C LEU A 271 21.91 -2.61 -5.65
N TYR A 272 22.22 -2.17 -6.85
CA TYR A 272 22.75 -3.02 -7.95
C TYR A 272 24.06 -2.52 -8.55
N VAL A 273 24.81 -1.74 -7.81
CA VAL A 273 26.18 -1.35 -8.23
C VAL A 273 27.18 -2.48 -8.02
#